data_1fa4f1a4cabb124837c09859f4f75656
#
_entry.id   1fa4f1a4cabb124837c09859f4f75656
#
_cell.length_a   1.000
_cell.length_b   1.000
_cell.length_c   1.000
_cell.angle_alpha   90.00
_cell.angle_beta   90.00
_cell.angle_gamma   90.00
#
_symmetry.space_group_name_H-M   'P 1'
#
loop_
_entity.id
_entity.type
_entity.pdbx_description
1 polymer ?
#
loop_
_entity_poly.entity_id
_entity_poly.type
_entity_poly.pdbx_seq_one_letter_code
_entity_poly.pdbx_strand_id
1 'polypeptide(L)'
;MKIHPFTFLYLFLAYWGHSSYYVAFLLFSILHEIGHYLVALYFSFEIEKIMILPFGAFLSLKDLGKHYVYEEIGMLLCGPFINLICFIFFLFIKEPLLAKINIYILIFNLLPVYPLDGSKLLLLFLSYFIDYQKAMQIQIKVSLLFICILWIITKQIGRKIILGYLFYQVILYLKNYRLIYMETLMSDHLSKKRVKINK
;
A
#
# COMPACT_ATOMS: atom_id res chain seq x y z
N MET A 1 7.39 -11.04 11.71
CA MET A 1 6.30 -10.08 11.93
C MET A 1 6.66 -9.18 13.11
N LYS A 2 6.60 -7.85 12.97
CA LYS A 2 6.87 -6.91 14.07
C LYS A 2 5.63 -6.04 14.29
N ILE A 3 5.23 -5.87 15.54
CA ILE A 3 4.10 -5.01 15.93
C ILE A 3 4.70 -3.70 16.46
N HIS A 4 4.28 -2.58 15.91
CA HIS A 4 4.76 -1.28 16.38
C HIS A 4 4.19 -0.97 17.77
N PRO A 5 4.99 -0.48 18.74
CA PRO A 5 4.53 -0.23 20.11
C PRO A 5 3.28 0.65 20.20
N PHE A 6 3.16 1.65 19.34
CA PHE A 6 1.97 2.51 19.27
C PHE A 6 0.68 1.77 18.88
N THR A 7 0.75 0.60 18.23
CA THR A 7 -0.43 -0.22 17.94
C THR A 7 -1.09 -0.70 19.23
N PHE A 8 -0.31 -1.08 20.24
CA PHE A 8 -0.83 -1.46 21.55
C PHE A 8 -1.50 -0.31 22.28
N LEU A 9 -0.91 0.91 22.19
CA LEU A 9 -1.50 2.11 22.77
C LEU A 9 -2.86 2.42 22.10
N TYR A 10 -2.96 2.32 20.77
CA TYR A 10 -4.21 2.56 20.06
C TYR A 10 -5.26 1.49 20.33
N LEU A 11 -4.87 0.21 20.45
CA LEU A 11 -5.77 -0.87 20.86
C LEU A 11 -6.30 -0.64 22.28
N PHE A 12 -5.43 -0.21 23.19
CA PHE A 12 -5.83 0.12 24.57
C PHE A 12 -6.82 1.28 24.61
N LEU A 13 -6.56 2.38 23.86
CA LEU A 13 -7.46 3.53 23.78
C LEU A 13 -8.79 3.16 23.09
N ALA A 14 -8.77 2.30 22.08
CA ALA A 14 -9.97 1.80 21.42
C ALA A 14 -10.82 0.93 22.35
N TYR A 15 -10.18 0.08 23.15
CA TYR A 15 -10.85 -0.74 24.17
C TYR A 15 -11.50 0.13 25.24
N TRP A 16 -10.78 1.14 25.77
CA TRP A 16 -11.28 2.06 26.79
C TRP A 16 -12.40 2.96 26.26
N GLY A 17 -12.29 3.41 25.00
CA GLY A 17 -13.30 4.25 24.32
C GLY A 17 -14.48 3.48 23.74
N HIS A 18 -14.61 2.15 23.97
CA HIS A 18 -15.66 1.27 23.41
C HIS A 18 -15.78 1.38 21.87
N SER A 19 -14.67 1.62 21.18
CA SER A 19 -14.66 1.80 19.72
C SER A 19 -14.43 0.47 19.00
N SER A 20 -15.49 -0.34 18.91
CA SER A 20 -15.52 -1.59 18.12
C SER A 20 -15.12 -1.36 16.67
N TYR A 21 -15.35 -0.17 16.15
CA TYR A 21 -15.03 0.21 14.77
C TYR A 21 -13.54 0.23 14.46
N TYR A 22 -12.72 0.65 15.43
CA TYR A 22 -11.26 0.62 15.26
C TYR A 22 -10.73 -0.80 15.20
N VAL A 23 -11.28 -1.70 16.02
CA VAL A 23 -10.90 -3.12 15.99
C VAL A 23 -11.29 -3.75 14.65
N ALA A 24 -12.50 -3.49 14.16
CA ALA A 24 -12.95 -3.96 12.86
C ALA A 24 -12.07 -3.40 11.72
N PHE A 25 -11.76 -2.10 11.75
CA PHE A 25 -10.85 -1.47 10.79
C PHE A 25 -9.47 -2.14 10.77
N LEU A 26 -8.88 -2.40 11.94
CA LEU A 26 -7.58 -3.05 12.06
C LEU A 26 -7.61 -4.49 11.52
N LEU A 27 -8.67 -5.25 11.87
CA LEU A 27 -8.85 -6.62 11.37
C LEU A 27 -8.97 -6.66 9.84
N PHE A 28 -9.77 -5.78 9.23
CA PHE A 28 -9.90 -5.73 7.77
C PHE A 28 -8.66 -5.18 7.08
N SER A 29 -7.89 -4.31 7.72
CA SER A 29 -6.58 -3.91 7.22
C SER A 29 -5.57 -5.06 7.26
N ILE A 30 -5.58 -5.89 8.30
CA ILE A 30 -4.75 -7.10 8.35
C ILE A 30 -5.18 -8.09 7.27
N LEU A 31 -6.48 -8.29 7.08
CA LEU A 31 -7.02 -9.18 6.05
C LEU A 31 -6.63 -8.73 4.64
N HIS A 32 -6.63 -7.42 4.38
CA HIS A 32 -6.11 -6.81 3.16
C HIS A 32 -4.63 -7.18 2.92
N GLU A 33 -3.77 -7.04 3.93
CA GLU A 33 -2.35 -7.40 3.82
C GLU A 33 -2.13 -8.92 3.67
N ILE A 34 -2.99 -9.73 4.27
CA ILE A 34 -2.98 -11.19 4.04
C ILE A 34 -3.22 -11.49 2.56
N GLY A 35 -4.07 -10.73 1.88
CA GLY A 35 -4.26 -10.85 0.43
C GLY A 35 -2.98 -10.66 -0.36
N HIS A 36 -2.27 -9.56 -0.12
CA HIS A 36 -0.97 -9.31 -0.73
C HIS A 36 0.03 -10.42 -0.39
N TYR A 37 0.08 -10.83 0.87
CA TYR A 37 0.98 -11.88 1.35
C TYR A 37 0.76 -13.23 0.65
N LEU A 38 -0.48 -13.67 0.48
CA LEU A 38 -0.81 -14.94 -0.19
C LEU A 38 -0.38 -14.94 -1.64
N VAL A 39 -0.62 -13.86 -2.38
CA VAL A 39 -0.20 -13.73 -3.78
C VAL A 39 1.33 -13.59 -3.88
N ALA A 40 1.96 -12.87 -2.94
CA ALA A 40 3.41 -12.77 -2.88
C ALA A 40 4.06 -14.15 -2.66
N LEU A 41 3.50 -14.99 -1.79
CA LEU A 41 3.96 -16.38 -1.63
C LEU A 41 3.75 -17.22 -2.89
N TYR A 42 2.59 -17.10 -3.54
CA TYR A 42 2.26 -17.88 -4.73
C TYR A 42 3.24 -17.61 -5.88
N PHE A 43 3.61 -16.35 -6.11
CA PHE A 43 4.56 -15.96 -7.14
C PHE A 43 6.02 -15.90 -6.64
N SER A 44 6.29 -16.36 -5.42
CA SER A 44 7.64 -16.43 -4.83
C SER A 44 8.35 -15.08 -4.71
N PHE A 45 7.60 -14.00 -4.36
CA PHE A 45 8.20 -12.71 -4.05
C PHE A 45 9.06 -12.77 -2.78
N GLU A 46 10.17 -12.05 -2.75
CA GLU A 46 11.04 -11.92 -1.57
C GLU A 46 10.43 -10.95 -0.54
N ILE A 47 9.85 -11.50 0.52
CA ILE A 47 9.26 -10.71 1.61
C ILE A 47 10.34 -10.17 2.52
N GLU A 48 10.48 -8.85 2.59
CA GLU A 48 11.45 -8.18 3.46
C GLU A 48 10.92 -8.05 4.90
N LYS A 49 9.73 -7.47 5.05
CA LYS A 49 9.14 -7.15 6.35
C LYS A 49 7.61 -7.24 6.33
N ILE A 50 7.06 -7.70 7.44
CA ILE A 50 5.64 -7.56 7.75
C ILE A 50 5.55 -6.79 9.06
N MET A 51 4.89 -5.63 9.05
CA MET A 51 4.72 -4.76 10.22
C MET A 51 3.25 -4.43 10.42
N ILE A 52 2.78 -4.52 11.65
CA ILE A 52 1.45 -4.03 12.04
C ILE A 52 1.63 -2.63 12.64
N LEU A 53 1.03 -1.65 11.99
CA LEU A 53 1.02 -0.24 12.36
C LEU A 53 -0.33 0.14 12.99
N PRO A 54 -0.42 1.26 13.71
CA PRO A 54 -1.69 1.74 14.27
C PRO A 54 -2.78 1.99 13.20
N PHE A 55 -2.37 2.29 11.97
CA PHE A 55 -3.25 2.63 10.85
C PHE A 55 -3.47 1.47 9.87
N GLY A 56 -3.06 0.25 10.23
CA GLY A 56 -3.17 -0.94 9.39
C GLY A 56 -1.92 -1.80 9.44
N ALA A 57 -1.81 -2.75 8.53
CA ALA A 57 -0.61 -3.56 8.35
C ALA A 57 0.18 -3.06 7.13
N PHE A 58 1.42 -3.51 6.98
CA PHE A 58 2.31 -3.12 5.90
C PHE A 58 3.21 -4.30 5.50
N LEU A 59 3.16 -4.66 4.23
CA LEU A 59 4.02 -5.65 3.59
C LEU A 59 5.08 -4.95 2.73
N SER A 60 6.36 -5.21 3.02
CA SER A 60 7.49 -4.75 2.20
C SER A 60 8.08 -5.92 1.42
N LEU A 61 8.27 -5.73 0.12
CA LEU A 61 8.90 -6.67 -0.79
C LEU A 61 10.22 -6.10 -1.29
N LYS A 62 11.26 -6.94 -1.44
CA LYS A 62 12.59 -6.53 -1.93
C LYS A 62 12.69 -6.51 -3.44
N ASP A 63 11.85 -7.27 -4.12
CA ASP A 63 11.96 -7.59 -5.53
C ASP A 63 10.79 -7.05 -6.37
N LEU A 64 10.09 -6.06 -5.82
CA LEU A 64 9.09 -5.32 -6.58
C LEU A 64 9.76 -4.63 -7.77
N GLY A 65 9.21 -4.81 -8.98
CA GLY A 65 9.82 -4.37 -10.23
C GLY A 65 10.70 -5.42 -10.93
N LYS A 66 10.85 -6.63 -10.35
CA LYS A 66 11.66 -7.73 -10.94
C LYS A 66 10.82 -8.90 -11.45
N HIS A 67 9.56 -8.93 -11.10
CA HIS A 67 8.60 -9.94 -11.51
C HIS A 67 7.89 -9.56 -12.83
N TYR A 68 7.13 -10.48 -13.40
CA TYR A 68 6.29 -10.14 -14.54
C TYR A 68 5.20 -9.13 -14.12
N VAL A 69 4.87 -8.22 -15.01
CA VAL A 69 3.91 -7.12 -14.74
C VAL A 69 2.56 -7.66 -14.23
N TYR A 70 2.07 -8.77 -14.79
CA TYR A 70 0.81 -9.38 -14.35
C TYR A 70 0.87 -9.95 -12.93
N GLU A 71 2.03 -10.44 -12.48
CA GLU A 71 2.25 -10.93 -11.11
C GLU A 71 2.23 -9.77 -10.12
N GLU A 72 2.90 -8.67 -10.45
CA GLU A 72 2.92 -7.46 -9.64
C GLU A 72 1.54 -6.79 -9.56
N ILE A 73 0.81 -6.71 -10.68
CA ILE A 73 -0.57 -6.21 -10.69
C ILE A 73 -1.46 -7.12 -9.83
N GLY A 74 -1.38 -8.44 -10.00
CA GLY A 74 -2.14 -9.40 -9.22
C GLY A 74 -1.87 -9.26 -7.72
N MET A 75 -0.59 -9.12 -7.34
CA MET A 75 -0.18 -8.91 -5.96
C MET A 75 -0.75 -7.60 -5.40
N LEU A 76 -0.64 -6.48 -6.14
CA LEU A 76 -1.12 -5.17 -5.70
C LEU A 76 -2.65 -5.06 -5.65
N LEU A 77 -3.38 -5.79 -6.49
CA LEU A 77 -4.85 -5.77 -6.51
C LEU A 77 -5.48 -6.73 -5.50
N CYS A 78 -4.74 -7.75 -5.01
CA CYS A 78 -5.33 -8.78 -4.16
C CYS A 78 -5.84 -8.22 -2.81
N GLY A 79 -5.10 -7.29 -2.18
CA GLY A 79 -5.56 -6.62 -0.97
C GLY A 79 -6.88 -5.86 -1.17
N PRO A 80 -6.93 -4.90 -2.12
CA PRO A 80 -8.18 -4.24 -2.51
C PRO A 80 -9.31 -5.22 -2.86
N PHE A 81 -9.00 -6.31 -3.58
CA PHE A 81 -10.00 -7.31 -3.97
C PHE A 81 -10.62 -8.04 -2.76
N ILE A 82 -9.83 -8.37 -1.75
CA ILE A 82 -10.36 -8.93 -0.49
C ILE A 82 -11.33 -7.95 0.18
N ASN A 83 -10.98 -6.67 0.28
CA ASN A 83 -11.90 -5.69 0.85
C ASN A 83 -13.17 -5.52 0.02
N LEU A 84 -13.08 -5.66 -1.31
CA LEU A 84 -14.27 -5.66 -2.18
C LEU A 84 -15.19 -6.85 -1.89
N ILE A 85 -14.62 -8.05 -1.74
CA ILE A 85 -15.39 -9.24 -1.36
C ILE A 85 -16.05 -9.05 0.00
N CYS A 86 -15.31 -8.58 1.00
CA CYS A 86 -15.84 -8.28 2.33
C CYS A 86 -16.96 -7.23 2.26
N PHE A 87 -16.78 -6.16 1.48
CA PHE A 87 -17.80 -5.13 1.26
C PHE A 87 -19.11 -5.74 0.75
N ILE A 88 -19.06 -6.54 -0.32
CA ILE A 88 -20.23 -7.20 -0.92
C ILE A 88 -20.89 -8.17 0.09
N PHE A 89 -20.07 -8.97 0.78
CA PHE A 89 -20.54 -9.92 1.79
C PHE A 89 -21.30 -9.21 2.92
N PHE A 90 -20.77 -8.12 3.47
CA PHE A 90 -21.41 -7.38 4.55
C PHE A 90 -22.63 -6.60 4.11
N LEU A 91 -22.73 -6.20 2.84
CA LEU A 91 -23.99 -5.68 2.27
C LEU A 91 -25.06 -6.77 2.23
N PHE A 92 -24.68 -7.99 1.83
CA PHE A 92 -25.64 -9.11 1.73
C PHE A 92 -26.21 -9.52 3.09
N ILE A 93 -25.39 -9.57 4.15
CA ILE A 93 -25.84 -9.90 5.51
C ILE A 93 -26.41 -8.70 6.27
N LYS A 94 -26.60 -7.55 5.59
CA LYS A 94 -27.18 -6.31 6.14
C LYS A 94 -26.40 -5.70 7.31
N GLU A 95 -25.08 -5.80 7.27
CA GLU A 95 -24.16 -5.15 8.20
C GLU A 95 -23.49 -3.92 7.54
N PRO A 96 -24.24 -2.80 7.37
CA PRO A 96 -23.82 -1.66 6.56
C PRO A 96 -22.57 -0.97 7.08
N LEU A 97 -22.31 -1.07 8.38
CA LEU A 97 -21.14 -0.45 8.99
C LEU A 97 -19.86 -1.17 8.63
N LEU A 98 -19.85 -2.51 8.70
CA LEU A 98 -18.70 -3.32 8.31
C LEU A 98 -18.44 -3.22 6.80
N ALA A 99 -19.52 -3.17 5.99
CA ALA A 99 -19.42 -2.86 4.57
C ALA A 99 -18.75 -1.50 4.34
N LYS A 100 -19.16 -0.45 5.05
CA LYS A 100 -18.61 0.90 4.93
C LYS A 100 -17.12 0.96 5.30
N ILE A 101 -16.69 0.22 6.31
CA ILE A 101 -15.27 0.12 6.68
C ILE A 101 -14.47 -0.48 5.51
N ASN A 102 -14.93 -1.58 4.93
CA ASN A 102 -14.22 -2.27 3.85
C ASN A 102 -14.12 -1.41 2.58
N ILE A 103 -15.20 -0.74 2.18
CA ILE A 103 -15.15 0.14 1.00
C ILE A 103 -14.23 1.34 1.23
N TYR A 104 -14.13 1.86 2.45
CA TYR A 104 -13.18 2.93 2.77
C TYR A 104 -11.73 2.45 2.71
N ILE A 105 -11.41 1.25 3.23
CA ILE A 105 -10.07 0.68 3.13
C ILE A 105 -9.70 0.48 1.65
N LEU A 106 -10.62 -0.06 0.84
CA LEU A 106 -10.43 -0.27 -0.59
C LEU A 106 -10.14 1.04 -1.31
N ILE A 107 -11.03 2.04 -1.19
CA ILE A 107 -10.87 3.33 -1.88
C ILE A 107 -9.58 4.03 -1.43
N PHE A 108 -9.29 4.00 -0.13
CA PHE A 108 -8.09 4.62 0.43
C PHE A 108 -6.81 4.00 -0.15
N ASN A 109 -6.72 2.66 -0.21
CA ASN A 109 -5.54 1.99 -0.75
C ASN A 109 -5.39 2.14 -2.26
N LEU A 110 -6.47 2.38 -3.00
CA LEU A 110 -6.42 2.67 -4.45
C LEU A 110 -6.11 4.13 -4.78
N LEU A 111 -5.97 5.02 -3.79
CA LEU A 111 -5.51 6.38 -4.06
C LEU A 111 -4.09 6.37 -4.66
N PRO A 112 -3.82 7.23 -5.67
CA PRO A 112 -2.49 7.31 -6.29
C PRO A 112 -1.52 8.13 -5.42
N VAL A 113 -1.43 7.81 -4.13
CA VAL A 113 -0.62 8.48 -3.11
C VAL A 113 0.36 7.48 -2.50
N TYR A 114 1.66 7.73 -2.64
CA TYR A 114 2.67 6.88 -1.99
C TYR A 114 2.53 6.93 -0.45
N PRO A 115 2.62 5.79 0.26
CA PRO A 115 3.03 4.44 -0.18
C PRO A 115 1.87 3.46 -0.53
N LEU A 116 0.66 3.95 -0.78
CA LEU A 116 -0.54 3.15 -1.03
C LEU A 116 -0.43 2.33 -2.33
N ASP A 117 -1.22 1.24 -2.44
CA ASP A 117 -1.17 0.33 -3.59
C ASP A 117 -1.53 1.01 -4.91
N GLY A 118 -2.50 1.94 -4.88
CA GLY A 118 -2.86 2.73 -6.05
C GLY A 118 -1.70 3.53 -6.63
N SER A 119 -0.76 3.99 -5.80
CA SER A 119 0.44 4.68 -6.28
C SER A 119 1.44 3.71 -6.92
N LYS A 120 1.57 2.49 -6.38
CA LYS A 120 2.42 1.45 -6.98
C LYS A 120 1.84 0.97 -8.32
N LEU A 121 0.51 0.79 -8.39
CA LEU A 121 -0.19 0.49 -9.65
C LEU A 121 0.01 1.60 -10.68
N LEU A 122 -0.07 2.87 -10.27
CA LEU A 122 0.22 4.01 -11.15
C LEU A 122 1.66 3.97 -11.66
N LEU A 123 2.64 3.66 -10.81
CA LEU A 123 4.04 3.52 -11.22
C LEU A 123 4.22 2.42 -12.25
N LEU A 124 3.65 1.22 -12.02
CA LEU A 124 3.68 0.11 -12.97
C LEU A 124 3.05 0.50 -14.31
N PHE A 125 1.88 1.13 -14.28
CA PHE A 125 1.20 1.59 -15.49
C PHE A 125 2.04 2.60 -16.27
N LEU A 126 2.60 3.59 -15.60
CA LEU A 126 3.43 4.61 -16.24
C LEU A 126 4.73 4.03 -16.79
N SER A 127 5.36 3.11 -16.05
CA SER A 127 6.64 2.48 -16.47
C SER A 127 6.52 1.62 -17.72
N TYR A 128 5.29 1.25 -18.12
CA TYR A 128 5.04 0.58 -19.39
C TYR A 128 5.20 1.51 -20.60
N PHE A 129 4.88 2.81 -20.45
CA PHE A 129 4.89 3.79 -21.54
C PHE A 129 6.11 4.72 -21.55
N ILE A 130 6.71 4.94 -20.38
CA ILE A 130 7.82 5.88 -20.20
C ILE A 130 8.91 5.29 -19.31
N ASP A 131 10.10 5.91 -19.36
CA ASP A 131 11.24 5.50 -18.51
C ASP A 131 10.83 5.48 -17.03
N TYR A 132 11.28 4.46 -16.32
CA TYR A 132 10.99 4.25 -14.89
C TYR A 132 11.29 5.49 -14.03
N GLN A 133 12.40 6.21 -14.32
CA GLN A 133 12.76 7.44 -13.61
C GLN A 133 11.70 8.53 -13.80
N LYS A 134 11.21 8.73 -15.02
CA LYS A 134 10.16 9.69 -15.31
C LYS A 134 8.84 9.28 -14.68
N ALA A 135 8.53 7.98 -14.72
CA ALA A 135 7.35 7.40 -14.07
C ALA A 135 7.34 7.67 -12.55
N MET A 136 8.49 7.45 -11.86
CA MET A 136 8.64 7.79 -10.44
C MET A 136 8.43 9.28 -10.16
N GLN A 137 8.99 10.16 -10.98
CA GLN A 137 8.80 11.61 -10.82
C GLN A 137 7.32 12.02 -10.97
N ILE A 138 6.61 11.45 -11.94
CA ILE A 138 5.18 11.69 -12.13
C ILE A 138 4.40 11.15 -10.94
N GLN A 139 4.69 9.94 -10.48
CA GLN A 139 4.06 9.34 -9.29
C GLN A 139 4.18 10.25 -8.07
N ILE A 140 5.37 10.82 -7.81
CA ILE A 140 5.60 11.74 -6.70
C ILE A 140 4.76 13.01 -6.86
N LYS A 141 4.74 13.61 -8.05
CA LYS A 141 3.95 14.82 -8.33
C LYS A 141 2.45 14.57 -8.15
N VAL A 142 1.95 13.44 -8.65
CA VAL A 142 0.55 13.01 -8.49
C VAL A 142 0.23 12.80 -7.01
N SER A 143 1.10 12.13 -6.26
CA SER A 143 0.92 11.92 -4.82
C SER A 143 0.80 13.24 -4.06
N LEU A 144 1.69 14.22 -4.33
CA LEU A 144 1.65 15.54 -3.71
C LEU A 144 0.37 16.30 -4.07
N LEU A 145 -0.03 16.27 -5.34
CA LEU A 145 -1.27 16.90 -5.82
C LEU A 145 -2.50 16.34 -5.08
N PHE A 146 -2.62 15.01 -5.01
CA PHE A 146 -3.74 14.36 -4.31
C PHE A 146 -3.76 14.68 -2.81
N ILE A 147 -2.60 14.70 -2.13
CA ILE A 147 -2.51 15.10 -0.73
C ILE A 147 -2.98 16.54 -0.54
N CYS A 148 -2.55 17.48 -1.40
CA CYS A 148 -2.99 18.87 -1.35
C CYS A 148 -4.51 19.01 -1.53
N ILE A 149 -5.09 18.32 -2.52
CA ILE A 149 -6.54 18.32 -2.76
C ILE A 149 -7.28 17.77 -1.54
N LEU A 150 -6.86 16.62 -1.02
CA LEU A 150 -7.48 16.00 0.15
C LEU A 150 -7.33 16.87 1.40
N TRP A 151 -6.23 17.58 1.57
CA TRP A 151 -5.99 18.50 2.68
C TRP A 151 -6.98 19.67 2.68
N ILE A 152 -7.28 20.24 1.50
CA ILE A 152 -8.23 21.34 1.34
C ILE A 152 -9.66 20.86 1.65
N ILE A 153 -10.04 19.69 1.14
CA ILE A 153 -11.40 19.14 1.30
C ILE A 153 -11.65 18.68 2.74
N THR A 154 -10.60 18.21 3.44
CA THR A 154 -10.74 17.58 4.75
C THR A 154 -10.80 18.62 5.86
N LYS A 155 -11.92 18.67 6.59
CA LYS A 155 -12.09 19.55 7.78
C LYS A 155 -11.69 18.87 9.11
N GLN A 156 -11.75 17.54 9.19
CA GLN A 156 -11.51 16.79 10.43
C GLN A 156 -10.02 16.65 10.72
N ILE A 157 -9.62 16.95 11.96
CA ILE A 157 -8.22 16.95 12.41
C ILE A 157 -7.57 15.55 12.30
N GLY A 158 -8.30 14.49 12.65
CA GLY A 158 -7.79 13.11 12.56
C GLY A 158 -7.39 12.72 11.13
N ARG A 159 -8.18 13.10 10.12
CA ARG A 159 -7.86 12.87 8.71
C ARG A 159 -6.64 13.70 8.27
N LYS A 160 -6.46 14.92 8.77
CA LYS A 160 -5.27 15.74 8.50
C LYS A 160 -3.99 15.11 9.06
N ILE A 161 -4.05 14.45 10.21
CA ILE A 161 -2.90 13.73 10.78
C ILE A 161 -2.47 12.60 9.82
N ILE A 162 -3.41 11.82 9.29
CA ILE A 162 -3.12 10.77 8.32
C ILE A 162 -2.50 11.36 7.04
N LEU A 163 -3.06 12.44 6.51
CA LEU A 163 -2.51 13.13 5.33
C LEU A 163 -1.11 13.70 5.60
N GLY A 164 -0.85 14.24 6.79
CA GLY A 164 0.48 14.69 7.23
C GLY A 164 1.49 13.54 7.26
N TYR A 165 1.08 12.36 7.74
CA TYR A 165 1.90 11.16 7.70
C TYR A 165 2.20 10.72 6.25
N LEU A 166 1.20 10.69 5.37
CA LEU A 166 1.40 10.37 3.95
C LEU A 166 2.33 11.38 3.27
N PHE A 167 2.16 12.67 3.55
CA PHE A 167 3.06 13.71 3.05
C PHE A 167 4.50 13.48 3.49
N TYR A 168 4.72 13.17 4.77
CA TYR A 168 6.05 12.81 5.29
C TYR A 168 6.65 11.61 4.55
N GLN A 169 5.87 10.56 4.27
CA GLN A 169 6.32 9.39 3.51
C GLN A 169 6.72 9.77 2.07
N VAL A 170 5.96 10.64 1.41
CA VAL A 170 6.30 11.12 0.05
C VAL A 170 7.61 11.93 0.07
N ILE A 171 7.84 12.75 1.10
CA ILE A 171 9.11 13.49 1.24
C ILE A 171 10.30 12.55 1.47
N LEU A 172 10.14 11.52 2.30
CA LEU A 172 11.17 10.49 2.48
C LEU A 172 11.47 9.76 1.16
N TYR A 173 10.43 9.39 0.42
CA TYR A 173 10.57 8.77 -0.90
C TYR A 173 11.29 9.69 -1.88
N LEU A 174 10.95 10.99 -1.89
CA LEU A 174 11.61 11.99 -2.72
C LEU A 174 13.10 12.14 -2.39
N LYS A 175 13.49 12.08 -1.11
CA LYS A 175 14.91 12.12 -0.70
C LYS A 175 15.68 10.89 -1.19
N ASN A 176 15.03 9.73 -1.15
CA ASN A 176 15.67 8.45 -1.45
C ASN A 176 15.46 8.00 -2.91
N TYR A 177 14.71 8.76 -3.74
CA TYR A 177 14.33 8.31 -5.07
C TYR A 177 15.54 7.98 -5.98
N ARG A 178 16.65 8.72 -5.84
CA ARG A 178 17.87 8.47 -6.60
C ARG A 178 18.52 7.12 -6.23
N LEU A 179 18.55 6.80 -4.93
CA LEU A 179 19.06 5.52 -4.44
C LEU A 179 18.19 4.36 -4.91
N ILE A 180 16.88 4.48 -4.75
CA ILE A 180 15.89 3.48 -5.20
C ILE A 180 16.00 3.25 -6.72
N TYR A 181 16.14 4.33 -7.50
CA TYR A 181 16.34 4.24 -8.95
C TYR A 181 17.64 3.51 -9.31
N MET A 182 18.75 3.84 -8.65
CA MET A 182 20.04 3.18 -8.87
C MET A 182 20.01 1.70 -8.50
N GLU A 183 19.33 1.33 -7.41
CA GLU A 183 19.14 -0.06 -6.99
C GLU A 183 18.32 -0.83 -8.04
N THR A 184 17.26 -0.23 -8.58
CA THR A 184 16.44 -0.84 -9.63
C THR A 184 17.23 -1.09 -10.90
N LEU A 185 18.01 -0.09 -11.35
CA LEU A 185 18.89 -0.24 -12.52
C LEU A 185 19.95 -1.33 -12.33
N MET A 186 20.58 -1.39 -11.15
CA MET A 186 21.58 -2.42 -10.86
C MET A 186 20.94 -3.81 -10.84
N SER A 187 19.73 -3.94 -10.28
CA SER A 187 18.99 -5.21 -10.27
C SER A 187 18.64 -5.69 -11.67
N ASP A 188 18.18 -4.79 -12.55
CA ASP A 188 17.86 -5.08 -13.95
C ASP A 188 19.12 -5.50 -14.74
N HIS A 189 20.25 -4.84 -14.47
CA HIS A 189 21.51 -5.21 -15.13
C HIS A 189 21.99 -6.59 -14.70
N LEU A 190 21.85 -6.93 -13.42
CA LEU A 190 22.20 -8.24 -12.88
C LEU A 190 21.27 -9.34 -13.38
N SER A 191 19.96 -9.08 -13.50
CA SER A 191 18.99 -10.04 -14.04
C SER A 191 19.24 -10.35 -15.52
N LYS A 192 19.50 -9.33 -16.34
CA LYS A 192 19.87 -9.47 -17.76
C LYS A 192 21.21 -10.21 -17.95
N LYS A 193 22.15 -10.04 -17.01
CA LYS A 193 23.44 -10.76 -17.04
C LYS A 193 23.26 -12.24 -16.69
N ARG A 194 22.40 -12.59 -15.73
CA ARG A 194 22.06 -13.99 -15.39
C ARG A 194 21.39 -14.73 -16.55
N VAL A 195 20.48 -14.10 -17.26
CA VAL A 195 19.80 -14.69 -18.44
C VAL A 195 20.80 -14.94 -19.60
N LYS A 196 21.87 -14.11 -19.74
CA LYS A 196 22.92 -14.32 -20.75
C LYS A 196 23.90 -15.44 -20.39
N ILE A 197 24.08 -15.78 -19.11
CA ILE A 197 25.01 -16.84 -18.66
C ILE A 197 24.32 -18.22 -18.74
N ASN A 198 22.99 -18.26 -18.68
CA ASN A 198 22.20 -19.50 -18.74
C ASN A 198 21.71 -19.86 -20.17
N LYS A 199 22.20 -19.20 -21.20
CA LYS A 199 22.09 -19.54 -22.61
C LYS A 199 23.45 -19.99 -23.15
#